data_c71a84257701f705660016524e15cb58
#
_entry.id   c71a84257701f705660016524e15cb58
#
_cell.length_a   1.000
_cell.length_b   1.000
_cell.length_c   1.000
_cell.angle_alpha   90.00
_cell.angle_beta   90.00
_cell.angle_gamma   90.00
#
_symmetry.space_group_name_H-M   'P 1'
#
loop_
_entity.id
_entity.type
_entity.pdbx_description
1 polymer ?
#
loop_
_entity_poly.entity_id
_entity_poly.type
_entity_poly.pdbx_seq_one_letter_code
_entity_poly.pdbx_strand_id
1 'polypeptide(L)'
;MPAKLFKLRGRALLAGLATAFMTTACAPDLMQVGISRDLDSYMDRVAKNCGNMYINSFQVWVLAQGESADASYQEYFLDQASMLLYGTITPEQYIADMSGYFDDESPRGMKTYQCIIAQLPQNAPALPKAYREVMKAAPQVSGND
;
A
#
# COMPACT_ATOMS: atom_id res chain seq x y z
N MET A 1 -6.30 -58.61 58.46
CA MET A 1 -6.99 -59.00 57.22
C MET A 1 -6.46 -58.12 56.12
N PRO A 2 -5.93 -58.68 55.01
CA PRO A 2 -4.99 -57.98 54.16
C PRO A 2 -5.67 -57.16 53.08
N ALA A 3 -5.18 -55.92 52.91
CA ALA A 3 -5.53 -55.06 51.78
C ALA A 3 -4.68 -55.41 50.54
N LYS A 4 -5.36 -55.76 49.45
CA LYS A 4 -4.71 -56.10 48.18
C LYS A 4 -4.25 -54.84 47.46
N LEU A 5 -2.96 -54.74 47.22
CA LEU A 5 -2.35 -53.74 46.33
C LEU A 5 -2.75 -54.02 44.88
N PHE A 6 -3.43 -53.08 44.30
CA PHE A 6 -3.71 -53.04 42.84
C PHE A 6 -2.55 -52.30 42.14
N LYS A 7 -1.68 -53.07 41.50
CA LYS A 7 -0.64 -52.52 40.63
C LYS A 7 -1.26 -52.14 39.29
N LEU A 8 -1.63 -50.88 39.07
CA LEU A 8 -1.92 -50.36 37.75
C LEU A 8 -0.62 -49.96 37.07
N ARG A 9 -0.20 -50.79 36.12
CA ARG A 9 0.82 -50.42 35.13
C ARG A 9 0.13 -49.54 34.06
N GLY A 10 0.11 -48.25 34.26
CA GLY A 10 -0.30 -47.29 33.23
C GLY A 10 0.90 -47.02 32.33
N ARG A 11 0.84 -47.54 31.10
CA ARG A 11 1.69 -47.10 29.99
C ARG A 11 1.21 -45.71 29.56
N ALA A 12 1.92 -44.68 29.98
CA ALA A 12 1.74 -43.34 29.48
C ALA A 12 2.22 -43.27 28.02
N LEU A 13 1.29 -43.29 27.08
CA LEU A 13 1.51 -42.89 25.69
C LEU A 13 1.63 -41.37 25.67
N LEU A 14 2.83 -40.87 25.65
CA LEU A 14 3.13 -39.49 25.33
C LEU A 14 2.87 -39.26 23.83
N ALA A 15 1.62 -38.90 23.50
CA ALA A 15 1.32 -38.33 22.21
C ALA A 15 1.85 -36.91 22.19
N GLY A 16 3.04 -36.72 21.64
CA GLY A 16 3.60 -35.42 21.36
C GLY A 16 2.78 -34.73 20.29
N LEU A 17 1.92 -33.77 20.69
CA LEU A 17 1.32 -32.81 19.78
C LEU A 17 2.43 -31.84 19.35
N ALA A 18 3.05 -32.14 18.21
CA ALA A 18 3.87 -31.17 17.50
C ALA A 18 2.93 -30.11 16.92
N THR A 19 2.63 -29.07 17.69
CA THR A 19 2.05 -27.84 17.17
C THR A 19 3.10 -27.19 16.30
N ALA A 20 2.99 -27.40 14.98
CA ALA A 20 3.71 -26.61 13.98
C ALA A 20 3.18 -25.17 14.11
N PHE A 21 3.91 -24.33 14.83
CA PHE A 21 3.80 -22.89 14.73
C PHE A 21 4.18 -22.54 13.29
N MET A 22 3.19 -22.38 12.43
CA MET A 22 3.37 -21.62 11.22
C MET A 22 3.63 -20.17 11.64
N THR A 23 4.88 -19.87 11.91
CA THR A 23 5.34 -18.49 11.90
C THR A 23 5.12 -18.02 10.47
N THR A 24 4.01 -17.33 10.24
CA THR A 24 3.92 -16.41 9.12
C THR A 24 5.03 -15.40 9.35
N ALA A 25 6.19 -15.71 8.80
CA ALA A 25 7.26 -14.74 8.68
C ALA A 25 6.67 -13.65 7.78
N CYS A 26 6.15 -12.58 8.39
CA CYS A 26 6.07 -11.31 7.72
C CYS A 26 7.47 -11.06 7.21
N ALA A 27 7.68 -11.19 5.90
CA ALA A 27 8.96 -10.90 5.30
C ALA A 27 9.32 -9.47 5.70
N PRO A 28 10.45 -9.23 6.37
CA PRO A 28 10.80 -7.89 6.77
C PRO A 28 11.07 -7.06 5.52
N ASP A 29 10.40 -6.00 5.47
CA ASP A 29 10.21 -4.90 4.54
C ASP A 29 11.47 -4.20 4.01
N LEU A 30 12.52 -4.90 3.70
CA LEU A 30 13.67 -4.31 3.01
C LEU A 30 13.31 -3.76 1.61
N MET A 31 12.21 -4.26 1.02
CA MET A 31 11.64 -3.71 -0.21
C MET A 31 10.84 -2.44 0.05
N GLN A 32 10.12 -2.37 1.13
CA GLN A 32 9.26 -1.27 1.50
C GLN A 32 10.07 -0.01 1.83
N VAL A 33 11.27 -0.17 2.38
CA VAL A 33 12.14 0.98 2.73
C VAL A 33 12.63 1.76 1.51
N GLY A 34 12.88 1.10 0.37
CA GLY A 34 13.26 1.79 -0.87
C GLY A 34 12.06 2.48 -1.53
N ILE A 35 10.94 1.79 -1.61
CA ILE A 35 9.69 2.30 -2.17
C ILE A 35 9.17 3.47 -1.32
N SER A 36 9.15 3.36 0.00
CA SER A 36 8.70 4.43 0.87
C SER A 36 9.57 5.68 0.71
N ARG A 37 10.90 5.55 0.61
CA ARG A 37 11.81 6.70 0.47
C ARG A 37 11.57 7.50 -0.81
N ASP A 38 11.34 6.83 -1.93
CA ASP A 38 11.05 7.49 -3.21
C ASP A 38 9.67 8.16 -3.17
N LEU A 39 8.67 7.47 -2.60
CA LEU A 39 7.34 8.02 -2.40
C LEU A 39 7.37 9.18 -1.41
N ASP A 40 8.05 9.07 -0.29
CA ASP A 40 8.19 10.14 0.71
C ASP A 40 8.81 11.39 0.07
N SER A 41 9.90 11.22 -0.70
CA SER A 41 10.54 12.32 -1.42
C SER A 41 9.62 12.96 -2.47
N TYR A 42 8.75 12.17 -3.10
CA TYR A 42 7.76 12.69 -4.02
C TYR A 42 6.66 13.43 -3.27
N MET A 43 6.13 12.88 -2.18
CA MET A 43 5.11 13.51 -1.35
C MET A 43 5.60 14.80 -0.69
N ASP A 44 6.86 14.88 -0.29
CA ASP A 44 7.47 16.12 0.20
C ASP A 44 7.45 17.25 -0.85
N ARG A 45 7.75 16.91 -2.12
CA ARG A 45 7.64 17.88 -3.21
C ARG A 45 6.19 18.29 -3.48
N VAL A 46 5.26 17.33 -3.47
CA VAL A 46 3.82 17.57 -3.62
C VAL A 46 3.33 18.48 -2.48
N ALA A 47 3.63 18.15 -1.24
CA ALA A 47 3.24 18.96 -0.08
C ALA A 47 3.82 20.39 -0.15
N LYS A 48 5.07 20.51 -0.56
CA LYS A 48 5.76 21.82 -0.66
C LYS A 48 5.18 22.71 -1.76
N ASN A 49 4.91 22.15 -2.94
CA ASN A 49 4.58 22.93 -4.13
C ASN A 49 3.07 22.99 -4.41
N CYS A 50 2.31 21.97 -4.01
CA CYS A 50 0.88 21.85 -4.24
C CYS A 50 0.05 21.83 -2.94
N GLY A 51 0.69 21.86 -1.78
CA GLY A 51 0.08 21.64 -0.48
C GLY A 51 -1.08 22.57 -0.12
N ASN A 52 -1.06 23.82 -0.64
CA ASN A 52 -2.14 24.79 -0.43
C ASN A 52 -3.33 24.62 -1.39
N MET A 53 -3.24 23.68 -2.32
CA MET A 53 -4.32 23.35 -3.25
C MET A 53 -5.28 22.34 -2.64
N TYR A 54 -6.42 22.16 -3.29
CA TYR A 54 -7.49 21.27 -2.80
C TYR A 54 -7.93 20.31 -3.90
N ILE A 55 -8.28 19.11 -3.47
CA ILE A 55 -9.06 18.14 -4.22
C ILE A 55 -10.40 18.04 -3.48
N ASN A 56 -11.48 18.49 -4.11
CA ASN A 56 -12.77 18.66 -3.45
C ASN A 56 -12.61 19.47 -2.14
N SER A 57 -12.88 18.89 -0.98
CA SER A 57 -12.72 19.51 0.34
C SER A 57 -11.38 19.19 1.02
N PHE A 58 -10.54 18.34 0.42
CA PHE A 58 -9.30 17.88 1.04
C PHE A 58 -8.11 18.75 0.60
N GLN A 59 -7.39 19.27 1.56
CA GLN A 59 -6.15 19.98 1.29
C GLN A 59 -5.04 18.96 0.92
N VAL A 60 -4.30 19.22 -0.15
CA VAL A 60 -3.25 18.30 -0.62
C VAL A 60 -2.17 18.06 0.41
N TRP A 61 -1.81 19.08 1.21
CA TRP A 61 -0.82 18.92 2.28
C TRP A 61 -1.24 17.84 3.29
N VAL A 62 -2.52 17.83 3.68
CA VAL A 62 -3.08 16.86 4.63
C VAL A 62 -3.04 15.45 4.06
N LEU A 63 -3.40 15.29 2.78
CA LEU A 63 -3.36 14.00 2.09
C LEU A 63 -1.92 13.47 1.93
N ALA A 64 -0.97 14.35 1.61
CA ALA A 64 0.41 13.98 1.36
C ALA A 64 1.22 13.69 2.65
N GLN A 65 0.89 14.33 3.79
CA GLN A 65 1.63 14.19 5.04
C GLN A 65 1.04 13.17 6.02
N GLY A 66 -0.11 12.60 5.71
CA GLY A 66 -0.67 11.56 6.54
C GLY A 66 -1.50 12.03 7.73
N GLU A 67 -2.02 13.23 7.67
CA GLU A 67 -2.80 13.84 8.76
C GLU A 67 -4.31 13.92 8.48
N SER A 68 -4.79 13.18 7.46
CA SER A 68 -6.21 13.18 7.12
C SER A 68 -7.03 12.52 8.23
N ALA A 69 -8.14 13.17 8.60
CA ALA A 69 -9.11 12.60 9.51
C ALA A 69 -9.84 11.38 8.91
N ASP A 70 -9.86 11.26 7.60
CA ASP A 70 -10.39 10.11 6.86
C ASP A 70 -9.26 9.34 6.20
N ALA A 71 -8.88 8.23 6.84
CA ALA A 71 -7.78 7.40 6.38
C ALA A 71 -7.99 6.81 4.98
N SER A 72 -9.25 6.61 4.54
CA SER A 72 -9.54 6.00 3.25
C SER A 72 -9.17 6.92 2.08
N TYR A 73 -9.44 8.21 2.19
CA TYR A 73 -9.06 9.19 1.18
C TYR A 73 -7.55 9.37 1.08
N GLN A 74 -6.88 9.34 2.22
CA GLN A 74 -5.43 9.42 2.26
C GLN A 74 -4.77 8.19 1.67
N GLU A 75 -5.21 7.00 2.07
CA GLU A 75 -4.68 5.73 1.57
C GLU A 75 -4.84 5.65 0.05
N TYR A 76 -6.03 5.98 -0.47
CA TYR A 76 -6.27 6.03 -1.91
C TYR A 76 -5.36 7.05 -2.61
N PHE A 77 -5.22 8.26 -2.05
CA PHE A 77 -4.34 9.28 -2.60
C PHE A 77 -2.89 8.80 -2.70
N LEU A 78 -2.35 8.20 -1.64
CA LEU A 78 -0.98 7.70 -1.60
C LEU A 78 -0.78 6.51 -2.53
N ASP A 79 -1.77 5.62 -2.66
CA ASP A 79 -1.74 4.49 -3.57
C ASP A 79 -1.67 4.96 -5.03
N GLN A 80 -2.56 5.85 -5.44
CA GLN A 80 -2.58 6.43 -6.79
C GLN A 80 -1.30 7.23 -7.08
N ALA A 81 -0.81 8.00 -6.13
CA ALA A 81 0.45 8.73 -6.26
C ALA A 81 1.66 7.79 -6.40
N SER A 82 1.66 6.67 -5.69
CA SER A 82 2.65 5.61 -5.82
C SER A 82 2.63 4.98 -7.22
N MET A 83 1.44 4.60 -7.70
CA MET A 83 1.26 4.02 -9.03
C MET A 83 1.73 4.98 -10.14
N LEU A 84 1.43 6.26 -10.01
CA LEU A 84 1.89 7.31 -10.91
C LEU A 84 3.42 7.47 -10.86
N LEU A 85 4.01 7.51 -9.67
CA LEU A 85 5.46 7.66 -9.47
C LEU A 85 6.26 6.53 -10.14
N TYR A 86 5.77 5.30 -10.03
CA TYR A 86 6.43 4.12 -10.60
C TYR A 86 6.00 3.82 -12.05
N GLY A 87 5.17 4.67 -12.64
CA GLY A 87 4.73 4.53 -14.03
C GLY A 87 3.85 3.30 -14.29
N THR A 88 3.15 2.78 -13.27
CA THR A 88 2.19 1.69 -13.42
C THR A 88 0.83 2.18 -13.92
N ILE A 89 0.55 3.47 -13.77
CA ILE A 89 -0.56 4.18 -14.42
C ILE A 89 -0.02 5.40 -15.15
N THR A 90 -0.76 5.86 -16.17
CA THR A 90 -0.42 7.09 -16.89
C THR A 90 -0.94 8.33 -16.14
N PRO A 91 -0.42 9.54 -16.46
CA PRO A 91 -0.96 10.78 -15.91
C PRO A 91 -2.47 10.96 -16.19
N GLU A 92 -2.94 10.52 -17.36
CA GLU A 92 -4.35 10.59 -17.73
C GLU A 92 -5.21 9.65 -16.89
N GLN A 93 -4.73 8.42 -16.65
CA GLN A 93 -5.39 7.47 -15.75
C GLN A 93 -5.43 8.00 -14.32
N TYR A 94 -4.30 8.56 -13.83
CA TYR A 94 -4.26 9.19 -12.52
C TYR A 94 -5.32 10.27 -12.36
N ILE A 95 -5.47 11.16 -13.35
CA ILE A 95 -6.50 12.21 -13.32
C ILE A 95 -7.90 11.58 -13.29
N ALA A 96 -8.17 10.60 -14.14
CA ALA A 96 -9.48 9.94 -14.21
C ALA A 96 -9.84 9.24 -12.89
N ASP A 97 -8.91 8.48 -12.33
CA ASP A 97 -9.10 7.74 -11.08
C ASP A 97 -9.29 8.69 -9.88
N MET A 98 -8.46 9.74 -9.80
CA MET A 98 -8.55 10.73 -8.73
C MET A 98 -9.82 11.56 -8.82
N SER A 99 -10.19 12.04 -10.03
CA SER A 99 -11.40 12.84 -10.19
C SER A 99 -12.66 12.03 -9.90
N GLY A 100 -12.68 10.75 -10.29
CA GLY A 100 -13.79 9.85 -9.99
C GLY A 100 -13.93 9.54 -8.50
N TYR A 101 -12.82 9.23 -7.82
CA TYR A 101 -12.86 8.88 -6.39
C TYR A 101 -13.19 10.07 -5.47
N PHE A 102 -12.60 11.24 -5.77
CA PHE A 102 -12.81 12.46 -4.99
C PHE A 102 -14.03 13.28 -5.44
N ASP A 103 -14.72 12.87 -6.50
CA ASP A 103 -15.83 13.60 -7.12
C ASP A 103 -15.45 15.06 -7.42
N ASP A 104 -14.29 15.27 -8.05
CA ASP A 104 -13.76 16.60 -8.35
C ASP A 104 -13.22 16.72 -9.78
N GLU A 105 -14.12 16.97 -10.72
CA GLU A 105 -13.79 17.32 -12.10
C GLU A 105 -13.73 18.84 -12.33
N SER A 106 -13.73 19.63 -11.26
CA SER A 106 -13.68 21.08 -11.34
C SER A 106 -12.38 21.60 -11.96
N PRO A 107 -12.37 22.80 -12.56
CA PRO A 107 -11.13 23.41 -13.04
C PRO A 107 -10.08 23.60 -11.95
N ARG A 108 -10.50 23.70 -10.68
CA ARG A 108 -9.61 23.77 -9.52
C ARG A 108 -8.97 22.41 -9.26
N GLY A 109 -9.77 21.35 -9.20
CA GLY A 109 -9.29 19.97 -9.02
C GLY A 109 -8.33 19.58 -10.14
N MET A 110 -8.68 19.87 -11.39
CA MET A 110 -7.80 19.61 -12.55
C MET A 110 -6.43 20.31 -12.45
N LYS A 111 -6.38 21.55 -11.99
CA LYS A 111 -5.11 22.24 -11.73
C LYS A 111 -4.31 21.58 -10.62
N THR A 112 -4.99 21.07 -9.60
CA THR A 112 -4.36 20.34 -8.49
C THR A 112 -3.73 19.06 -8.99
N TYR A 113 -4.42 18.24 -9.76
CA TYR A 113 -3.88 17.01 -10.34
C TYR A 113 -2.66 17.31 -11.24
N GLN A 114 -2.74 18.33 -12.07
CA GLN A 114 -1.62 18.75 -12.92
C GLN A 114 -0.42 19.21 -12.09
N CYS A 115 -0.64 19.92 -10.96
CA CYS A 115 0.42 20.31 -10.05
C CYS A 115 1.12 19.08 -9.48
N ILE A 116 0.38 18.07 -9.03
CA ILE A 116 0.91 16.82 -8.46
C ILE A 116 1.73 16.06 -9.52
N ILE A 117 1.21 15.91 -10.72
CA ILE A 117 1.92 15.26 -11.85
C ILE A 117 3.22 16.00 -12.18
N ALA A 118 3.23 17.33 -12.12
CA ALA A 118 4.41 18.13 -12.39
C ALA A 118 5.55 17.93 -11.36
N GLN A 119 5.26 17.32 -10.20
CA GLN A 119 6.28 17.00 -9.19
C GLN A 119 6.97 15.64 -9.44
N LEU A 120 6.59 14.91 -10.48
CA LEU A 120 7.27 13.66 -10.85
C LEU A 120 8.76 13.92 -11.09
N PRO A 121 9.65 13.02 -10.66
CA PRO A 121 11.06 13.11 -11.00
C PRO A 121 11.26 12.92 -12.50
N GLN A 122 12.30 13.55 -13.07
CA GLN A 122 12.64 13.40 -14.49
C GLN A 122 12.91 11.93 -14.90
N ASN A 123 13.43 11.15 -13.96
CA ASN A 123 13.62 9.71 -14.12
C ASN A 123 12.73 9.02 -13.09
N ALA A 124 11.70 8.33 -13.56
CA ALA A 124 10.88 7.51 -12.67
C ALA A 124 11.76 6.46 -11.98
N PRO A 125 11.65 6.28 -10.67
CA PRO A 125 12.37 5.23 -9.98
C PRO A 125 11.96 3.87 -10.54
N ALA A 126 12.93 2.99 -10.76
CA ALA A 126 12.63 1.64 -11.24
C ALA A 126 11.94 0.85 -10.12
N LEU A 127 10.81 0.24 -10.45
CA LEU A 127 10.18 -0.72 -9.53
C LEU A 127 11.21 -1.79 -9.10
N PRO A 128 11.29 -2.11 -7.81
CA PRO A 128 12.13 -3.19 -7.33
C PRO A 128 11.87 -4.49 -8.11
N LYS A 129 12.94 -5.24 -8.38
CA LYS A 129 12.87 -6.44 -9.24
C LYS A 129 11.79 -7.43 -8.80
N ALA A 130 11.63 -7.64 -7.49
CA ALA A 130 10.61 -8.54 -6.97
C ALA A 130 9.18 -8.03 -7.20
N TYR A 131 8.95 -6.72 -7.17
CA TYR A 131 7.64 -6.15 -7.47
C TYR A 131 7.28 -6.34 -8.95
N ARG A 132 8.27 -6.20 -9.85
CA ARG A 132 8.09 -6.49 -11.27
C ARG A 132 7.73 -7.94 -11.54
N GLU A 133 8.27 -8.88 -10.79
CA GLU A 133 7.95 -10.31 -10.93
C GLU A 133 6.52 -10.62 -10.46
N VAL A 134 6.08 -10.01 -9.36
CA VAL A 134 4.72 -10.14 -8.86
C VAL A 134 3.72 -9.56 -9.86
N MET A 135 3.99 -8.38 -10.41
CA MET A 135 3.12 -7.74 -11.40
C MET A 135 3.02 -8.54 -12.70
N LYS A 136 4.10 -9.23 -13.10
CA LYS A 136 4.08 -10.14 -14.26
C LYS A 136 3.28 -11.41 -13.99
N ALA A 137 3.29 -11.90 -12.74
CA ALA A 137 2.58 -13.10 -12.33
C ALA A 137 1.09 -12.84 -12.04
N ALA A 138 0.68 -11.59 -11.85
CA ALA A 138 -0.71 -11.23 -11.65
C ALA A 138 -1.52 -11.59 -12.93
N PRO A 139 -2.67 -12.27 -12.78
CA PRO A 139 -3.52 -12.56 -13.93
C PRO A 139 -3.92 -11.24 -14.59
N GLN A 140 -3.58 -11.10 -15.86
CA GLN A 140 -4.09 -10.00 -16.69
C GLN A 140 -5.61 -10.14 -16.71
N VAL A 141 -6.31 -9.29 -15.97
CA VAL A 141 -7.76 -9.16 -16.12
C VAL A 141 -7.98 -8.56 -17.49
N SER A 142 -8.13 -9.42 -18.47
CA SER A 142 -8.56 -9.07 -19.82
C SER A 142 -9.96 -8.52 -19.69
N GLY A 143 -10.10 -7.20 -19.67
CA GLY A 143 -11.36 -6.52 -19.84
C GLY A 143 -11.84 -6.76 -21.27
N ASN A 144 -12.50 -7.89 -21.48
CA ASN A 144 -13.39 -8.11 -22.60
C ASN A 144 -14.80 -7.88 -22.09
N ASP A 145 -15.33 -6.70 -22.38
CA ASP A 145 -16.76 -6.50 -22.69
C ASP A 145 -16.92 -5.27 -23.59
#